data_c27e491a406f741983bd221f6f82cd1c
#
_entry.id   c27e491a406f741983bd221f6f82cd1c
#
_cell.length_a   1.000
_cell.length_b   1.000
_cell.length_c   1.000
_cell.angle_alpha   90.00
_cell.angle_beta   90.00
_cell.angle_gamma   90.00
#
_symmetry.space_group_name_H-M   'P 1'
#
loop_
_entity.id
_entity.type
_entity.pdbx_description
1 polymer ?
#
loop_
_entity_poly.entity_id
_entity_poly.type
_entity_poly.pdbx_seq_one_letter_code
_entity_poly.pdbx_strand_id
1 'polypeptide(L)'
;MISSYKAATALGNRTLSELGDCTRRRGDMPGFAKAITAILGAMRGEDEQEFNMTRTVLSDPVLTQKVLRLANSGMYSAFGQHVNTVSKAVLVLGTEAIGHLALGLKLIEELAATSTDTTVAHIEMEKAVLAGLVAQQIAYTAESRHGEEAVVCSMLHTLGRMMLTYYMPERWNELQRLADESGRTVEAAAPELLGVSLEEVGHAAAAHWGLPKSLLNGMRTLAPVEAGEEISPADWIAALSTMAARCAESLWHDDADGAEKVRQLTESYAGTLGVEAPNLIHAIEQAKVIAANDLSIAPLSRPAERRAKALAKTRQRAAGNKILLSGLSDMRDVLDSASPGQMVQIALETVYKGLDFSRAVAFVRNRKENKYAAKISFGEGTRELLAAMTFDDAYEPNVFHAALNSDRVIFIENAHDAKFSAKLPLWWRSSLAEARSFVILPLSANGQPAGFLYGDWDESFPPIQLSQTEFSLLNDMRAMVVRAVERRHGVVSEVVAR
;
A
#
# COMPACT_ATOMS: atom_id res chain seq x y z
N MET A 1 38.88 -0.23 -7.94
CA MET A 1 39.09 -1.10 -6.75
C MET A 1 37.76 -1.78 -6.46
N ILE A 2 37.73 -3.09 -6.60
CA ILE A 2 36.54 -3.91 -6.37
C ILE A 2 36.27 -3.86 -4.86
N SER A 3 35.18 -3.16 -4.46
CA SER A 3 34.75 -3.10 -3.08
C SER A 3 34.42 -4.53 -2.63
N SER A 4 35.16 -5.01 -1.64
CA SER A 4 34.98 -6.29 -1.00
C SER A 4 33.60 -6.35 -0.35
N TYR A 5 32.67 -7.11 -0.93
CA TYR A 5 31.54 -7.64 -0.16
C TYR A 5 32.13 -8.36 1.07
N LYS A 6 31.92 -7.80 2.25
CA LYS A 6 32.22 -8.50 3.50
C LYS A 6 31.52 -9.85 3.42
N ALA A 7 32.26 -10.92 3.70
CA ALA A 7 31.64 -12.25 3.82
C ALA A 7 30.46 -12.17 4.77
N ALA A 8 29.27 -12.51 4.27
CA ALA A 8 28.04 -12.46 5.08
C ALA A 8 28.26 -13.25 6.37
N THR A 9 27.81 -12.71 7.49
CA THR A 9 27.88 -13.41 8.79
C THR A 9 27.03 -14.68 8.73
N ALA A 10 27.27 -15.64 9.63
CA ALA A 10 26.43 -16.84 9.71
C ALA A 10 24.95 -16.48 9.87
N LEU A 11 24.65 -15.42 10.62
CA LEU A 11 23.31 -14.87 10.79
C LEU A 11 22.77 -14.29 9.45
N GLY A 12 23.59 -13.55 8.73
CA GLY A 12 23.20 -12.97 7.45
C GLY A 12 22.88 -14.03 6.39
N ASN A 13 23.71 -15.07 6.30
CA ASN A 13 23.44 -16.21 5.41
C ASN A 13 22.13 -16.91 5.77
N ARG A 14 21.83 -17.05 7.05
CA ARG A 14 20.56 -17.60 7.52
C ARG A 14 19.39 -16.72 7.12
N THR A 15 19.46 -15.41 7.33
CA THR A 15 18.42 -14.45 6.95
C THR A 15 18.15 -14.49 5.44
N LEU A 16 19.19 -14.49 4.60
CA LEU A 16 19.03 -14.59 3.15
C LEU A 16 18.45 -15.94 2.71
N SER A 17 18.83 -17.04 3.38
CA SER A 17 18.25 -18.36 3.13
C SER A 17 16.77 -18.42 3.53
N GLU A 18 16.41 -17.90 4.70
CA GLU A 18 15.02 -17.79 5.17
C GLU A 18 14.17 -16.96 4.21
N LEU A 19 14.70 -15.83 3.73
CA LEU A 19 14.04 -15.00 2.70
C LEU A 19 13.81 -15.79 1.41
N GLY A 20 14.83 -16.49 0.92
CA GLY A 20 14.72 -17.35 -0.26
C GLY A 20 13.71 -18.49 -0.08
N ASP A 21 13.59 -19.06 1.12
CA ASP A 21 12.57 -20.06 1.44
C ASP A 21 11.18 -19.46 1.50
N CYS A 22 11.02 -18.26 2.05
CA CYS A 22 9.75 -17.53 2.06
C CYS A 22 9.30 -17.19 0.65
N THR A 23 10.21 -16.72 -0.20
CA THR A 23 9.95 -16.43 -1.61
C THR A 23 9.51 -17.69 -2.35
N ARG A 24 10.16 -18.84 -2.15
CA ARG A 24 9.79 -20.13 -2.77
C ARG A 24 8.45 -20.66 -2.27
N ARG A 25 8.13 -20.56 -0.97
CA ARG A 25 6.88 -21.10 -0.39
C ARG A 25 5.65 -20.28 -0.76
N ARG A 26 5.78 -18.96 -0.88
CA ARG A 26 4.69 -18.09 -1.32
C ARG A 26 4.49 -18.12 -2.85
N GLY A 27 5.32 -18.90 -3.54
CA GLY A 27 5.46 -18.96 -4.97
C GLY A 27 6.43 -17.86 -5.43
N ASP A 28 7.53 -18.26 -6.07
CA ASP A 28 8.21 -17.36 -7.02
C ASP A 28 7.08 -16.77 -7.85
N MET A 29 6.90 -15.48 -7.82
CA MET A 29 5.85 -14.78 -8.55
C MET A 29 5.83 -15.29 -9.99
N PRO A 30 4.99 -16.30 -10.38
CA PRO A 30 5.16 -16.99 -11.66
C PRO A 30 4.94 -16.05 -12.84
N GLY A 31 4.10 -15.02 -12.65
CA GLY A 31 3.90 -13.94 -13.60
C GLY A 31 5.06 -12.96 -13.66
N PHE A 32 5.74 -12.76 -12.54
CA PHE A 32 6.82 -11.84 -12.36
C PHE A 32 8.11 -12.24 -13.11
N ALA A 33 8.63 -13.44 -12.86
CA ALA A 33 9.81 -13.93 -13.54
C ALA A 33 9.63 -13.91 -15.07
N LYS A 34 8.46 -14.31 -15.56
CA LYS A 34 8.12 -14.26 -16.98
C LYS A 34 8.06 -12.84 -17.52
N ALA A 35 7.43 -11.91 -16.79
CA ALA A 35 7.32 -10.51 -17.19
C ALA A 35 8.70 -9.83 -17.22
N ILE A 36 9.53 -10.04 -16.20
CA ILE A 36 10.91 -9.51 -16.17
C ILE A 36 11.73 -10.07 -17.32
N THR A 37 11.69 -11.39 -17.55
CA THR A 37 12.41 -12.00 -18.67
C THR A 37 11.99 -11.40 -20.01
N ALA A 38 10.68 -11.21 -20.23
CA ALA A 38 10.17 -10.60 -21.44
C ALA A 38 10.61 -9.12 -21.60
N ILE A 39 10.57 -8.32 -20.52
CA ILE A 39 11.01 -6.94 -20.55
C ILE A 39 12.51 -6.85 -20.81
N LEU A 40 13.33 -7.64 -20.10
CA LEU A 40 14.77 -7.66 -20.26
C LEU A 40 15.19 -8.17 -21.64
N GLY A 41 14.52 -9.20 -22.16
CA GLY A 41 14.74 -9.72 -23.52
C GLY A 41 14.44 -8.65 -24.57
N ALA A 42 13.33 -7.95 -24.45
CA ALA A 42 12.97 -6.85 -25.33
C ALA A 42 13.95 -5.67 -25.26
N MET A 43 14.50 -5.34 -24.07
CA MET A 43 15.52 -4.30 -23.90
C MET A 43 16.85 -4.69 -24.55
N ARG A 44 17.23 -5.96 -24.54
CA ARG A 44 18.45 -6.46 -25.15
C ARG A 44 18.35 -6.64 -26.67
N GLY A 45 17.17 -6.49 -27.24
CA GLY A 45 16.92 -6.75 -28.65
C GLY A 45 17.03 -8.23 -29.01
N GLU A 46 16.80 -9.12 -28.03
CA GLU A 46 16.76 -10.57 -28.25
C GLU A 46 15.47 -10.89 -29.03
N ASP A 47 15.56 -11.68 -30.06
CA ASP A 47 14.49 -12.13 -30.96
C ASP A 47 13.23 -11.23 -31.01
N GLU A 48 13.19 -10.28 -31.97
CA GLU A 48 12.09 -9.28 -32.10
C GLU A 48 10.69 -9.91 -32.28
N GLN A 49 10.60 -11.19 -32.67
CA GLN A 49 9.33 -11.91 -32.78
C GLN A 49 8.83 -12.41 -31.42
N GLU A 50 9.75 -12.79 -30.54
CA GLU A 50 9.44 -13.29 -29.21
C GLU A 50 9.37 -12.15 -28.17
N PHE A 51 10.33 -11.22 -28.21
CA PHE A 51 10.50 -10.13 -27.26
C PHE A 51 10.28 -8.75 -27.89
N ASN A 52 9.02 -8.38 -28.05
CA ASN A 52 8.67 -7.03 -28.52
C ASN A 52 8.17 -6.17 -27.36
N MET A 53 8.85 -5.06 -27.05
CA MET A 53 8.53 -4.17 -25.95
C MET A 53 7.07 -3.69 -25.97
N THR A 54 6.58 -3.31 -27.15
CA THR A 54 5.19 -2.87 -27.31
C THR A 54 4.21 -3.99 -26.92
N ARG A 55 4.45 -5.21 -27.41
CA ARG A 55 3.62 -6.37 -27.09
C ARG A 55 3.72 -6.73 -25.61
N THR A 56 4.92 -6.70 -25.05
CA THR A 56 5.18 -7.01 -23.63
C THR A 56 4.39 -6.05 -22.71
N VAL A 57 4.44 -4.76 -22.97
CA VAL A 57 3.68 -3.76 -22.20
C VAL A 57 2.17 -3.90 -22.43
N LEU A 58 1.73 -4.12 -23.68
CA LEU A 58 0.28 -4.28 -24.02
C LEU A 58 -0.34 -5.56 -23.46
N SER A 59 0.46 -6.58 -23.11
CA SER A 59 -0.05 -7.81 -22.49
C SER A 59 -0.59 -7.59 -21.09
N ASP A 60 -0.26 -6.47 -20.45
CA ASP A 60 -0.73 -6.09 -19.12
C ASP A 60 -1.44 -4.70 -19.18
N PRO A 61 -2.78 -4.67 -19.06
CA PRO A 61 -3.54 -3.41 -19.16
C PRO A 61 -3.18 -2.38 -18.08
N VAL A 62 -2.81 -2.83 -16.87
CA VAL A 62 -2.43 -1.94 -15.76
C VAL A 62 -1.07 -1.32 -16.05
N LEU A 63 -0.10 -2.14 -16.46
CA LEU A 63 1.22 -1.67 -16.88
C LEU A 63 1.11 -0.70 -18.06
N THR A 64 0.28 -1.04 -19.06
CA THR A 64 0.00 -0.17 -20.23
C THR A 64 -0.47 1.22 -19.77
N GLN A 65 -1.45 1.28 -18.86
CA GLN A 65 -1.97 2.55 -18.37
C GLN A 65 -0.91 3.37 -17.61
N LYS A 66 -0.12 2.71 -16.75
CA LYS A 66 0.94 3.36 -15.97
C LYS A 66 2.07 3.88 -16.87
N VAL A 67 2.52 3.08 -17.84
CA VAL A 67 3.53 3.49 -18.82
C VAL A 67 3.05 4.70 -19.64
N LEU A 68 1.81 4.69 -20.14
CA LEU A 68 1.27 5.81 -20.89
C LEU A 68 1.10 7.08 -20.03
N ARG A 69 0.74 6.95 -18.75
CA ARG A 69 0.71 8.10 -17.83
C ARG A 69 2.08 8.70 -17.63
N LEU A 70 3.10 7.88 -17.37
CA LEU A 70 4.47 8.34 -17.23
C LEU A 70 5.00 8.95 -18.53
N ALA A 71 4.74 8.35 -19.69
CA ALA A 71 5.10 8.88 -20.99
C ALA A 71 4.46 10.26 -21.30
N ASN A 72 3.31 10.55 -20.68
CA ASN A 72 2.62 11.85 -20.83
C ASN A 72 2.91 12.81 -19.66
N SER A 73 3.72 12.42 -18.67
CA SER A 73 4.12 13.32 -17.59
C SER A 73 4.96 14.49 -18.13
N GLY A 74 5.01 15.60 -17.40
CA GLY A 74 5.60 16.86 -17.85
C GLY A 74 7.00 16.76 -18.43
N MET A 75 7.77 15.71 -18.06
CA MET A 75 9.11 15.43 -18.55
C MET A 75 9.16 15.08 -20.05
N TYR A 76 8.19 14.31 -20.52
CA TYR A 76 8.14 13.89 -21.93
C TYR A 76 7.26 14.79 -22.79
N SER A 77 6.53 15.74 -22.18
CA SER A 77 5.71 16.74 -22.89
C SER A 77 6.54 17.70 -23.74
N ALA A 78 7.83 17.82 -23.50
CA ALA A 78 8.76 18.58 -24.34
C ALA A 78 8.80 18.11 -25.82
N PHE A 79 8.36 16.88 -26.10
CA PHE A 79 8.18 16.36 -27.46
C PHE A 79 6.87 16.81 -28.12
N GLY A 80 6.07 17.68 -27.49
CA GLY A 80 4.96 18.44 -28.09
C GLY A 80 3.74 17.65 -28.51
N GLN A 81 3.65 16.34 -28.28
CA GLN A 81 2.52 15.52 -28.68
C GLN A 81 2.12 14.52 -27.60
N HIS A 82 0.82 14.53 -27.28
CA HIS A 82 0.24 13.53 -26.39
C HIS A 82 0.43 12.11 -26.95
N VAL A 83 0.94 11.20 -26.10
CA VAL A 83 1.20 9.81 -26.46
C VAL A 83 0.02 8.95 -26.01
N ASN A 84 -0.76 8.44 -27.00
CA ASN A 84 -1.96 7.65 -26.72
C ASN A 84 -1.76 6.14 -26.90
N THR A 85 -0.60 5.73 -27.44
CA THR A 85 -0.29 4.32 -27.69
C THR A 85 1.09 3.95 -27.20
N VAL A 86 1.25 2.71 -26.72
CA VAL A 86 2.55 2.17 -26.30
C VAL A 86 3.54 2.17 -27.47
N SER A 87 3.10 1.85 -28.70
CA SER A 87 3.98 1.91 -29.88
C SER A 87 4.55 3.30 -30.11
N LYS A 88 3.76 4.36 -29.91
CA LYS A 88 4.23 5.74 -30.01
C LYS A 88 5.15 6.08 -28.83
N ALA A 89 4.85 5.59 -27.62
CA ALA A 89 5.74 5.75 -26.47
C ALA A 89 7.12 5.14 -26.75
N VAL A 90 7.17 3.89 -27.23
CA VAL A 90 8.41 3.21 -27.60
C VAL A 90 9.16 3.95 -28.72
N LEU A 91 8.45 4.47 -29.71
CA LEU A 91 9.05 5.23 -30.81
C LEU A 91 9.68 6.56 -30.36
N VAL A 92 9.00 7.26 -29.44
CA VAL A 92 9.43 8.60 -28.97
C VAL A 92 10.47 8.52 -27.88
N LEU A 93 10.29 7.61 -26.92
CA LEU A 93 11.15 7.48 -25.73
C LEU A 93 12.24 6.42 -25.87
N GLY A 94 12.08 5.52 -26.81
CA GLY A 94 12.98 4.39 -27.01
C GLY A 94 12.57 3.14 -26.23
N THR A 95 13.03 1.99 -26.72
CA THR A 95 12.76 0.68 -26.11
C THR A 95 13.33 0.57 -24.70
N GLU A 96 14.54 1.10 -24.50
CA GLU A 96 15.24 1.02 -23.22
C GLU A 96 14.53 1.84 -22.14
N ALA A 97 14.11 3.07 -22.43
CA ALA A 97 13.36 3.92 -21.50
C ALA A 97 12.04 3.27 -21.06
N ILE A 98 11.24 2.80 -22.04
CA ILE A 98 9.99 2.10 -21.75
C ILE A 98 10.25 0.80 -20.99
N GLY A 99 11.32 0.07 -21.30
CA GLY A 99 11.73 -1.14 -20.61
C GLY A 99 12.06 -0.90 -19.14
N HIS A 100 12.84 0.11 -18.83
CA HIS A 100 13.16 0.50 -17.46
C HIS A 100 11.91 0.88 -16.68
N LEU A 101 11.03 1.73 -17.24
CA LEU A 101 9.77 2.12 -16.60
C LEU A 101 8.87 0.90 -16.36
N ALA A 102 8.73 0.04 -17.35
CA ALA A 102 7.92 -1.18 -17.24
C ALA A 102 8.48 -2.13 -16.17
N LEU A 103 9.79 -2.30 -16.13
CA LEU A 103 10.48 -3.14 -15.14
C LEU A 103 10.24 -2.64 -13.71
N GLY A 104 10.48 -1.36 -13.45
CA GLY A 104 10.27 -0.75 -12.13
C GLY A 104 8.82 -0.88 -11.66
N LEU A 105 7.87 -0.51 -12.52
CA LEU A 105 6.44 -0.58 -12.21
C LEU A 105 5.96 -2.02 -11.95
N LYS A 106 6.41 -2.97 -12.79
CA LYS A 106 6.01 -4.38 -12.64
C LYS A 106 6.59 -5.01 -11.38
N LEU A 107 7.85 -4.73 -11.05
CA LEU A 107 8.48 -5.17 -9.80
C LEU A 107 7.67 -4.72 -8.59
N ILE A 108 7.31 -3.44 -8.54
CA ILE A 108 6.55 -2.85 -7.44
C ILE A 108 5.15 -3.45 -7.35
N GLU A 109 4.47 -3.63 -8.48
CA GLU A 109 3.11 -4.18 -8.52
C GLU A 109 3.05 -5.63 -8.02
N GLU A 110 3.95 -6.47 -8.47
CA GLU A 110 4.00 -7.87 -8.06
C GLU A 110 4.36 -8.02 -6.58
N LEU A 111 5.28 -7.20 -6.08
CA LEU A 111 5.56 -7.14 -4.65
C LEU A 111 4.31 -6.74 -3.86
N ALA A 112 3.55 -5.74 -4.31
CA ALA A 112 2.30 -5.33 -3.68
C ALA A 112 1.26 -6.46 -3.64
N ALA A 113 1.14 -7.23 -4.71
CA ALA A 113 0.17 -8.32 -4.81
C ALA A 113 0.43 -9.49 -3.85
N THR A 114 1.68 -9.70 -3.43
CA THR A 114 2.10 -10.83 -2.58
C THR A 114 2.09 -10.55 -1.08
N SER A 115 1.84 -9.32 -0.66
CA SER A 115 1.90 -8.90 0.74
C SER A 115 0.73 -9.44 1.57
N THR A 116 1.05 -9.87 2.80
CA THR A 116 0.07 -10.24 3.84
C THR A 116 -0.33 -9.07 4.75
N ASP A 117 0.57 -8.10 4.94
CA ASP A 117 0.29 -6.82 5.58
C ASP A 117 0.42 -5.71 4.54
N THR A 118 -0.70 -5.44 3.90
CA THR A 118 -0.77 -4.57 2.73
C THR A 118 -0.50 -3.10 3.04
N THR A 119 -0.63 -2.69 4.29
CA THR A 119 -0.54 -1.28 4.65
C THR A 119 0.91 -0.79 4.66
N VAL A 120 1.81 -1.46 5.39
CA VAL A 120 3.24 -1.09 5.45
C VAL A 120 3.88 -1.28 4.09
N ALA A 121 3.54 -2.37 3.42
CA ALA A 121 4.03 -2.69 2.10
C ALA A 121 3.61 -1.65 1.04
N HIS A 122 2.35 -1.18 1.07
CA HIS A 122 1.90 -0.10 0.19
C HIS A 122 2.64 1.22 0.43
N ILE A 123 2.91 1.55 1.70
CA ILE A 123 3.70 2.74 2.03
C ILE A 123 5.10 2.65 1.42
N GLU A 124 5.80 1.54 1.59
CA GLU A 124 7.13 1.36 1.01
C GLU A 124 7.10 1.38 -0.53
N MET A 125 6.05 0.85 -1.14
CA MET A 125 5.82 0.94 -2.58
C MET A 125 5.61 2.40 -3.04
N GLU A 126 4.74 3.15 -2.37
CA GLU A 126 4.48 4.54 -2.73
C GLU A 126 5.74 5.41 -2.56
N LYS A 127 6.55 5.16 -1.51
CA LYS A 127 7.85 5.80 -1.33
C LYS A 127 8.82 5.45 -2.48
N ALA A 128 8.86 4.20 -2.91
CA ALA A 128 9.69 3.79 -4.04
C ALA A 128 9.28 4.48 -5.35
N VAL A 129 7.98 4.58 -5.62
CA VAL A 129 7.48 5.33 -6.78
C VAL A 129 7.83 6.81 -6.68
N LEU A 130 7.68 7.41 -5.50
CA LEU A 130 8.08 8.80 -5.25
C LEU A 130 9.58 9.00 -5.46
N ALA A 131 10.43 8.08 -5.01
CA ALA A 131 11.86 8.12 -5.27
C ALA A 131 12.17 8.10 -6.78
N GLY A 132 11.48 7.26 -7.54
CA GLY A 132 11.56 7.25 -9.00
C GLY A 132 11.19 8.58 -9.64
N LEU A 133 10.11 9.22 -9.18
CA LEU A 133 9.69 10.55 -9.68
C LEU A 133 10.70 11.65 -9.34
N VAL A 134 11.25 11.65 -8.12
CA VAL A 134 12.30 12.58 -7.70
C VAL A 134 13.53 12.41 -8.60
N ALA A 135 13.98 11.17 -8.79
CA ALA A 135 15.10 10.88 -9.67
C ALA A 135 14.85 11.32 -11.12
N GLN A 136 13.63 11.12 -11.62
CA GLN A 136 13.21 11.52 -12.95
C GLN A 136 13.35 13.04 -13.15
N GLN A 137 12.82 13.84 -12.23
CA GLN A 137 12.86 15.28 -12.31
C GLN A 137 14.29 15.84 -12.17
N ILE A 138 15.09 15.25 -11.28
CA ILE A 138 16.49 15.63 -11.11
C ILE A 138 17.32 15.27 -12.36
N ALA A 139 17.14 14.07 -12.92
CA ALA A 139 17.82 13.63 -14.12
C ALA A 139 17.49 14.51 -15.33
N TYR A 140 16.24 14.94 -15.44
CA TYR A 140 15.81 15.92 -16.44
C TYR A 140 16.52 17.27 -16.25
N THR A 141 16.53 17.78 -15.02
CA THR A 141 17.20 19.05 -14.68
C THR A 141 18.71 19.00 -14.93
N ALA A 142 19.32 17.82 -14.74
CA ALA A 142 20.74 17.56 -15.00
C ALA A 142 21.05 17.28 -16.48
N GLU A 143 20.05 17.24 -17.37
CA GLU A 143 20.15 16.83 -18.77
C GLU A 143 20.90 15.48 -18.94
N SER A 144 20.67 14.57 -17.99
CA SER A 144 21.40 13.30 -17.94
C SER A 144 20.86 12.28 -18.92
N ARG A 145 21.78 11.63 -19.65
CA ARG A 145 21.45 10.51 -20.56
C ARG A 145 21.13 9.22 -19.83
N HIS A 146 21.36 9.17 -18.52
CA HIS A 146 21.14 7.99 -17.67
C HIS A 146 19.86 8.11 -16.83
N GLY A 147 18.95 9.01 -17.22
CA GLY A 147 17.75 9.33 -16.44
C GLY A 147 16.85 8.13 -16.20
N GLU A 148 16.55 7.35 -17.23
CA GLU A 148 15.66 6.20 -17.15
C GLU A 148 16.21 5.10 -16.24
N GLU A 149 17.50 4.80 -16.37
CA GLU A 149 18.19 3.83 -15.51
C GLU A 149 18.21 4.30 -14.06
N ALA A 150 18.45 5.60 -13.82
CA ALA A 150 18.42 6.20 -12.50
C ALA A 150 17.01 6.13 -11.86
N VAL A 151 15.95 6.30 -12.64
CA VAL A 151 14.56 6.14 -12.15
C VAL A 151 14.34 4.74 -11.58
N VAL A 152 14.71 3.71 -12.34
CA VAL A 152 14.52 2.32 -11.88
C VAL A 152 15.42 2.01 -10.68
N CYS A 153 16.69 2.43 -10.72
CA CYS A 153 17.59 2.24 -9.59
C CYS A 153 17.08 2.93 -8.33
N SER A 154 16.47 4.12 -8.46
CA SER A 154 15.87 4.84 -7.33
C SER A 154 14.64 4.13 -6.77
N MET A 155 13.77 3.59 -7.63
CA MET A 155 12.64 2.77 -7.21
C MET A 155 13.09 1.51 -6.46
N LEU A 156 14.16 0.88 -6.92
CA LEU A 156 14.67 -0.37 -6.36
C LEU A 156 15.67 -0.16 -5.21
N HIS A 157 16.09 1.08 -4.94
CA HIS A 157 17.07 1.38 -3.90
C HIS A 157 16.64 0.88 -2.52
N THR A 158 15.34 0.91 -2.24
CA THR A 158 14.74 0.40 -1.01
C THR A 158 14.20 -1.04 -1.13
N LEU A 159 14.63 -1.80 -2.13
CA LEU A 159 14.14 -3.16 -2.38
C LEU A 159 14.28 -4.07 -1.16
N GLY A 160 15.37 -3.97 -0.38
CA GLY A 160 15.56 -4.75 0.83
C GLY A 160 14.47 -4.49 1.89
N ARG A 161 14.03 -3.24 2.05
CA ARG A 161 12.89 -2.89 2.91
C ARG A 161 11.61 -3.54 2.38
N MET A 162 11.34 -3.42 1.10
CA MET A 162 10.19 -4.04 0.46
C MET A 162 10.21 -5.56 0.65
N MET A 163 11.33 -6.22 0.43
CA MET A 163 11.44 -7.67 0.63
C MET A 163 11.11 -8.11 2.06
N LEU A 164 11.60 -7.38 3.07
CA LEU A 164 11.29 -7.69 4.47
C LEU A 164 9.84 -7.42 4.82
N THR A 165 9.29 -6.28 4.42
CA THR A 165 7.88 -5.94 4.69
C THR A 165 6.91 -6.94 4.06
N TYR A 166 7.24 -7.49 2.88
CA TYR A 166 6.38 -8.43 2.15
C TYR A 166 6.55 -9.88 2.58
N TYR A 167 7.79 -10.34 2.70
CA TYR A 167 8.07 -11.76 2.91
C TYR A 167 8.32 -12.12 4.35
N MET A 168 8.81 -11.17 5.17
CA MET A 168 9.21 -11.37 6.56
C MET A 168 8.66 -10.26 7.47
N PRO A 169 7.34 -10.00 7.49
CA PRO A 169 6.74 -8.87 8.22
C PRO A 169 7.04 -8.93 9.73
N GLU A 170 7.14 -10.11 10.31
CA GLU A 170 7.51 -10.25 11.73
C GLU A 170 8.94 -9.75 12.00
N ARG A 171 9.89 -10.06 11.11
CA ARG A 171 11.26 -9.57 11.21
C ARG A 171 11.33 -8.06 10.97
N TRP A 172 10.49 -7.55 10.05
CA TRP A 172 10.38 -6.12 9.83
C TRP A 172 9.87 -5.38 11.08
N ASN A 173 8.84 -5.89 11.73
CA ASN A 173 8.30 -5.31 12.97
C ASN A 173 9.33 -5.36 14.12
N GLU A 174 10.08 -6.45 14.21
CA GLU A 174 11.16 -6.58 15.18
C GLU A 174 12.29 -5.58 14.92
N LEU A 175 12.65 -5.37 13.65
CA LEU A 175 13.65 -4.39 13.24
C LEU A 175 13.20 -2.95 13.53
N GLN A 176 11.94 -2.61 13.27
CA GLN A 176 11.39 -1.30 13.62
C GLN A 176 11.43 -1.07 15.14
N ARG A 177 11.03 -2.05 15.92
CA ARG A 177 11.10 -1.96 17.38
C ARG A 177 12.53 -1.75 17.87
N LEU A 178 13.50 -2.50 17.36
CA LEU A 178 14.92 -2.34 17.69
C LEU A 178 15.44 -0.95 17.32
N ALA A 179 15.05 -0.43 16.15
CA ALA A 179 15.42 0.91 15.71
C ALA A 179 14.85 1.99 16.64
N ASP A 180 13.55 1.90 16.97
CA ASP A 180 12.87 2.83 17.88
C ASP A 180 13.48 2.79 19.29
N GLU A 181 13.72 1.61 19.87
CA GLU A 181 14.32 1.43 21.20
C GLU A 181 15.76 1.96 21.28
N SER A 182 16.52 1.85 20.20
CA SER A 182 17.92 2.30 20.14
C SER A 182 18.10 3.73 19.61
N GLY A 183 17.02 4.40 19.18
CA GLY A 183 17.10 5.73 18.56
C GLY A 183 17.88 5.77 17.24
N ARG A 184 18.01 4.62 16.55
CA ARG A 184 18.72 4.48 15.27
C ARG A 184 17.72 4.34 14.12
N THR A 185 18.20 4.53 12.87
CA THR A 185 17.41 4.18 11.69
C THR A 185 17.31 2.67 11.50
N VAL A 186 16.31 2.21 10.77
CA VAL A 186 16.15 0.78 10.45
C VAL A 186 17.35 0.24 9.65
N GLU A 187 17.97 1.06 8.80
CA GLU A 187 19.18 0.72 8.06
C GLU A 187 20.37 0.48 8.99
N ALA A 188 20.52 1.32 10.01
CA ALA A 188 21.59 1.19 10.99
C ALA A 188 21.40 0.03 11.96
N ALA A 189 20.15 -0.35 12.24
CA ALA A 189 19.81 -1.46 13.12
C ALA A 189 19.81 -2.83 12.39
N ALA A 190 19.60 -2.85 11.08
CA ALA A 190 19.47 -4.07 10.28
C ALA A 190 20.65 -5.07 10.43
N PRO A 191 21.93 -4.65 10.38
CA PRO A 191 23.04 -5.59 10.55
C PRO A 191 23.07 -6.31 11.89
N GLU A 192 22.56 -5.69 12.95
CA GLU A 192 22.48 -6.29 14.28
C GLU A 192 21.44 -7.41 14.34
N LEU A 193 20.23 -7.17 13.79
CA LEU A 193 19.14 -8.13 13.84
C LEU A 193 19.21 -9.20 12.74
N LEU A 194 19.62 -8.78 11.54
CA LEU A 194 19.55 -9.61 10.33
C LEU A 194 20.92 -10.23 9.99
N GLY A 195 22.02 -9.68 10.52
CA GLY A 195 23.38 -10.06 10.14
C GLY A 195 23.83 -9.56 8.77
N VAL A 196 22.96 -8.83 8.05
CA VAL A 196 23.18 -8.20 6.74
C VAL A 196 22.48 -6.85 6.71
N SER A 197 22.94 -5.95 5.85
CA SER A 197 22.28 -4.68 5.59
C SER A 197 21.03 -4.87 4.74
N LEU A 198 20.10 -3.88 4.77
CA LEU A 198 18.95 -3.87 3.86
C LEU A 198 19.38 -3.75 2.39
N GLU A 199 20.47 -3.06 2.10
CA GLU A 199 21.06 -2.99 0.76
C GLU A 199 21.48 -4.39 0.28
N GLU A 200 22.18 -5.18 1.11
CA GLU A 200 22.60 -6.55 0.77
C GLU A 200 21.39 -7.45 0.53
N VAL A 201 20.31 -7.31 1.30
CA VAL A 201 19.04 -8.02 1.07
C VAL A 201 18.46 -7.65 -0.30
N GLY A 202 18.38 -6.36 -0.62
CA GLY A 202 17.87 -5.87 -1.90
C GLY A 202 18.72 -6.35 -3.09
N HIS A 203 20.04 -6.29 -2.97
CA HIS A 203 20.96 -6.79 -3.98
C HIS A 203 20.85 -8.29 -4.20
N ALA A 204 20.71 -9.08 -3.13
CA ALA A 204 20.52 -10.53 -3.24
C ALA A 204 19.22 -10.88 -3.98
N ALA A 205 18.14 -10.17 -3.68
CA ALA A 205 16.86 -10.33 -4.37
C ALA A 205 16.94 -9.94 -5.86
N ALA A 206 17.52 -8.77 -6.14
CA ALA A 206 17.70 -8.28 -7.51
C ALA A 206 18.58 -9.22 -8.36
N ALA A 207 19.65 -9.73 -7.78
CA ALA A 207 20.55 -10.70 -8.42
C ALA A 207 19.84 -12.05 -8.66
N HIS A 208 19.03 -12.50 -7.70
CA HIS A 208 18.22 -13.73 -7.85
C HIS A 208 17.22 -13.62 -9.01
N TRP A 209 16.64 -12.45 -9.22
CA TRP A 209 15.73 -12.17 -10.34
C TRP A 209 16.45 -11.91 -11.67
N GLY A 210 17.79 -11.98 -11.71
CA GLY A 210 18.58 -11.80 -12.93
C GLY A 210 18.62 -10.37 -13.43
N LEU A 211 18.45 -9.36 -12.56
CA LEU A 211 18.54 -7.98 -12.96
C LEU A 211 19.98 -7.65 -13.48
N PRO A 212 20.10 -6.74 -14.48
CA PRO A 212 21.39 -6.34 -15.02
C PRO A 212 22.36 -5.79 -13.96
N LYS A 213 23.64 -6.02 -14.14
CA LYS A 213 24.68 -5.50 -13.24
C LYS A 213 24.68 -3.98 -13.13
N SER A 214 24.27 -3.27 -14.18
CA SER A 214 24.14 -1.81 -14.16
C SER A 214 23.13 -1.37 -13.11
N LEU A 215 21.94 -2.00 -13.08
CA LEU A 215 20.91 -1.73 -12.06
C LEU A 215 21.41 -2.08 -10.67
N LEU A 216 22.05 -3.24 -10.48
CA LEU A 216 22.64 -3.61 -9.19
C LEU A 216 23.65 -2.55 -8.70
N ASN A 217 24.48 -2.03 -9.59
CA ASN A 217 25.44 -0.98 -9.27
C ASN A 217 24.74 0.35 -8.92
N GLY A 218 23.68 0.70 -9.63
CA GLY A 218 22.92 1.94 -9.42
C GLY A 218 22.04 1.91 -8.16
N MET A 219 21.71 0.71 -7.64
CA MET A 219 20.94 0.55 -6.40
C MET A 219 21.77 0.71 -5.13
N ARG A 220 23.11 0.73 -5.21
CA ARG A 220 23.97 0.84 -4.02
C ARG A 220 23.86 2.23 -3.38
N THR A 221 24.07 2.27 -2.07
CA THR A 221 24.16 3.52 -1.33
C THR A 221 25.49 4.22 -1.62
N LEU A 222 25.43 5.47 -2.06
CA LEU A 222 26.59 6.31 -2.28
C LEU A 222 26.47 7.62 -1.52
N ALA A 223 27.47 7.92 -0.69
CA ALA A 223 27.58 9.22 -0.03
C ALA A 223 27.92 10.33 -1.06
N PRO A 224 27.60 11.60 -0.75
CA PRO A 224 28.06 12.72 -1.59
C PRO A 224 29.58 12.70 -1.76
N VAL A 225 30.03 13.03 -2.96
CA VAL A 225 31.44 13.12 -3.30
C VAL A 225 31.89 14.59 -3.18
N GLU A 226 33.15 14.85 -2.83
CA GLU A 226 33.65 16.22 -2.70
C GLU A 226 33.60 16.97 -4.06
N ALA A 227 33.31 18.27 -3.99
CA ALA A 227 33.18 19.09 -5.19
C ALA A 227 34.49 19.11 -5.99
N GLY A 228 34.40 18.70 -7.27
CA GLY A 228 35.56 18.68 -8.19
C GLY A 228 36.13 17.29 -8.46
N GLU A 229 35.65 16.24 -7.80
CA GLU A 229 35.98 14.87 -8.19
C GLU A 229 35.14 14.45 -9.42
N GLU A 230 35.79 13.81 -10.41
CA GLU A 230 35.08 13.22 -11.54
C GLU A 230 34.27 12.01 -11.06
N ILE A 231 32.95 12.05 -11.30
CA ILE A 231 32.04 10.97 -10.94
C ILE A 231 31.77 10.09 -12.17
N SER A 232 31.88 8.76 -11.99
CA SER A 232 31.49 7.84 -13.06
C SER A 232 29.97 7.85 -13.29
N PRO A 233 29.48 7.48 -14.51
CA PRO A 233 28.02 7.36 -14.74
C PRO A 233 27.30 6.44 -13.72
N ALA A 234 27.94 5.33 -13.37
CA ALA A 234 27.38 4.40 -12.39
C ALA A 234 27.33 4.99 -10.97
N ASP A 235 28.35 5.78 -10.59
CA ASP A 235 28.36 6.48 -9.30
C ASP A 235 27.33 7.61 -9.27
N TRP A 236 27.17 8.33 -10.39
CA TRP A 236 26.15 9.36 -10.52
C TRP A 236 24.74 8.77 -10.33
N ILE A 237 24.43 7.63 -10.97
CA ILE A 237 23.17 6.92 -10.80
C ILE A 237 22.97 6.50 -9.33
N ALA A 238 24.01 5.92 -8.70
CA ALA A 238 23.94 5.49 -7.31
C ALA A 238 23.75 6.67 -6.34
N ALA A 239 24.42 7.80 -6.58
CA ALA A 239 24.25 9.03 -5.81
C ALA A 239 22.81 9.57 -5.92
N LEU A 240 22.31 9.65 -7.16
CA LEU A 240 20.93 10.10 -7.41
C LEU A 240 19.92 9.15 -6.77
N SER A 241 20.10 7.84 -6.91
CA SER A 241 19.22 6.84 -6.30
C SER A 241 19.20 6.95 -4.77
N THR A 242 20.36 7.14 -4.16
CA THR A 242 20.47 7.34 -2.70
C THR A 242 19.75 8.61 -2.25
N MET A 243 20.01 9.73 -2.94
CA MET A 243 19.38 11.01 -2.64
C MET A 243 17.87 10.93 -2.82
N ALA A 244 17.39 10.39 -3.95
CA ALA A 244 15.97 10.29 -4.27
C ALA A 244 15.20 9.44 -3.25
N ALA A 245 15.76 8.29 -2.83
CA ALA A 245 15.16 7.45 -1.81
C ALA A 245 15.07 8.16 -0.44
N ARG A 246 16.12 8.88 -0.03
CA ARG A 246 16.12 9.68 1.20
C ARG A 246 15.17 10.87 1.13
N CYS A 247 15.06 11.52 -0.03
CA CYS A 247 14.07 12.57 -0.27
C CYS A 247 12.65 12.01 -0.15
N ALA A 248 12.36 10.86 -0.76
CA ALA A 248 11.05 10.22 -0.67
C ALA A 248 10.68 9.87 0.77
N GLU A 249 11.60 9.35 1.57
CA GLU A 249 11.41 9.10 3.00
C GLU A 249 11.09 10.40 3.77
N SER A 250 11.86 11.47 3.52
CA SER A 250 11.68 12.75 4.20
C SER A 250 10.38 13.44 3.79
N LEU A 251 10.02 13.38 2.51
CA LEU A 251 8.79 13.93 1.96
C LEU A 251 7.55 13.17 2.45
N TRP A 252 7.69 11.89 2.76
CA TRP A 252 6.59 11.08 3.26
C TRP A 252 6.07 11.57 4.60
N HIS A 253 6.92 12.11 5.46
CA HIS A 253 6.55 12.64 6.77
C HIS A 253 5.96 14.05 6.72
N ASP A 254 6.19 14.80 5.65
CA ASP A 254 5.68 16.18 5.35
C ASP A 254 5.57 17.10 6.56
N ASP A 255 6.60 17.14 7.35
CA ASP A 255 6.78 18.02 8.49
C ASP A 255 7.96 18.99 8.26
N ALA A 256 8.16 19.93 9.18
CA ALA A 256 9.25 20.89 9.09
C ALA A 256 10.63 20.20 9.13
N ASP A 257 10.75 19.06 9.82
CA ASP A 257 11.97 18.27 9.90
C ASP A 257 12.25 17.58 8.56
N GLY A 258 11.22 17.04 7.89
CA GLY A 258 11.33 16.48 6.55
C GLY A 258 11.77 17.51 5.50
N ALA A 259 11.22 18.71 5.53
CA ALA A 259 11.62 19.79 4.64
C ALA A 259 13.07 20.22 4.85
N GLU A 260 13.52 20.30 6.10
CA GLU A 260 14.91 20.62 6.43
C GLU A 260 15.87 19.51 5.99
N LYS A 261 15.50 18.23 6.15
CA LYS A 261 16.28 17.10 5.65
C LYS A 261 16.41 17.12 4.12
N VAL A 262 15.33 17.44 3.39
CA VAL A 262 15.39 17.60 1.93
C VAL A 262 16.35 18.72 1.55
N ARG A 263 16.32 19.88 2.24
CA ARG A 263 17.23 20.98 2.01
C ARG A 263 18.69 20.54 2.21
N GLN A 264 18.99 19.86 3.32
CA GLN A 264 20.34 19.35 3.61
C GLN A 264 20.82 18.32 2.57
N LEU A 265 19.93 17.43 2.11
CA LEU A 265 20.22 16.48 1.04
C LEU A 265 20.55 17.20 -0.27
N THR A 266 19.76 18.22 -0.65
CA THR A 266 20.02 18.98 -1.88
C THR A 266 21.35 19.72 -1.82
N GLU A 267 21.68 20.33 -0.69
CA GLU A 267 22.97 20.99 -0.50
C GLU A 267 24.15 20.01 -0.57
N SER A 268 24.03 18.84 0.05
CA SER A 268 25.11 17.85 0.10
C SER A 268 25.35 17.15 -1.25
N TYR A 269 24.29 16.88 -2.02
CA TYR A 269 24.41 16.15 -3.29
C TYR A 269 24.55 17.07 -4.52
N ALA A 270 24.37 18.39 -4.39
CA ALA A 270 24.45 19.34 -5.50
C ALA A 270 25.73 19.20 -6.33
N GLY A 271 26.88 19.20 -5.66
CA GLY A 271 28.18 19.04 -6.32
C GLY A 271 28.33 17.68 -7.00
N THR A 272 27.91 16.61 -6.37
CA THR A 272 27.95 15.25 -6.89
C THR A 272 27.07 15.07 -8.14
N LEU A 273 25.91 15.67 -8.16
CA LEU A 273 24.97 15.54 -9.27
C LEU A 273 25.20 16.57 -10.38
N GLY A 274 26.07 17.56 -10.14
CA GLY A 274 26.33 18.64 -11.08
C GLY A 274 25.15 19.59 -11.28
N VAL A 275 24.27 19.71 -10.26
CA VAL A 275 23.06 20.55 -10.29
C VAL A 275 23.04 21.44 -9.06
N GLU A 276 22.75 22.72 -9.25
CA GLU A 276 22.65 23.65 -8.12
C GLU A 276 21.50 23.29 -7.16
N ALA A 277 21.72 23.44 -5.84
CA ALA A 277 20.73 23.07 -4.82
C ALA A 277 19.32 23.69 -5.03
N PRO A 278 19.17 24.97 -5.44
CA PRO A 278 17.85 25.53 -5.74
C PRO A 278 17.12 24.77 -6.87
N ASN A 279 17.85 24.33 -7.91
CA ASN A 279 17.30 23.58 -9.03
C ASN A 279 16.88 22.17 -8.60
N LEU A 280 17.65 21.53 -7.69
CA LEU A 280 17.27 20.26 -7.09
C LEU A 280 15.98 20.39 -6.26
N ILE A 281 15.84 21.44 -5.45
CA ILE A 281 14.64 21.72 -4.70
C ILE A 281 13.45 21.90 -5.64
N HIS A 282 13.62 22.67 -6.72
CA HIS A 282 12.54 22.84 -7.71
C HIS A 282 12.15 21.51 -8.37
N ALA A 283 13.10 20.68 -8.75
CA ALA A 283 12.83 19.34 -9.32
C ALA A 283 12.05 18.45 -8.34
N ILE A 284 12.41 18.47 -7.05
CA ILE A 284 11.70 17.71 -6.01
C ILE A 284 10.27 18.21 -5.82
N GLU A 285 10.04 19.53 -5.83
CA GLU A 285 8.68 20.08 -5.76
C GLU A 285 7.84 19.70 -6.99
N GLN A 286 8.43 19.66 -8.19
CA GLN A 286 7.73 19.15 -9.38
C GLN A 286 7.38 17.67 -9.24
N ALA A 287 8.28 16.85 -8.70
CA ALA A 287 7.99 15.45 -8.42
C ALA A 287 6.82 15.28 -7.45
N LYS A 288 6.71 16.11 -6.40
CA LYS A 288 5.58 16.14 -5.47
C LYS A 288 4.26 16.44 -6.18
N VAL A 289 4.25 17.45 -7.06
CA VAL A 289 3.05 17.82 -7.81
C VAL A 289 2.60 16.68 -8.73
N ILE A 290 3.53 16.03 -9.44
CA ILE A 290 3.23 14.88 -10.30
C ILE A 290 2.69 13.70 -9.45
N ALA A 291 3.35 13.40 -8.34
CA ALA A 291 2.92 12.33 -7.44
C ALA A 291 1.49 12.55 -6.92
N ALA A 292 1.16 13.79 -6.55
CA ALA A 292 -0.16 14.13 -6.03
C ALA A 292 -1.26 14.07 -7.11
N ASN A 293 -0.99 14.58 -8.30
CA ASN A 293 -2.02 14.78 -9.33
C ASN A 293 -2.16 13.58 -10.27
N ASP A 294 -1.03 13.01 -10.71
CA ASP A 294 -1.04 12.02 -11.80
C ASP A 294 -1.07 10.57 -11.29
N LEU A 295 -0.42 10.30 -10.15
CA LEU A 295 -0.31 8.96 -9.59
C LEU A 295 -1.19 8.73 -8.36
N SER A 296 -1.87 9.77 -7.87
CA SER A 296 -2.75 9.70 -6.69
C SER A 296 -2.03 9.11 -5.46
N ILE A 297 -0.72 9.39 -5.32
CA ILE A 297 0.04 9.02 -4.12
C ILE A 297 -0.53 9.84 -2.97
N ALA A 298 -1.40 9.19 -2.23
CA ALA A 298 -2.29 9.79 -1.25
C ALA A 298 -1.62 10.73 -0.20
N PRO A 299 -0.44 10.42 0.35
CA PRO A 299 0.18 11.26 1.36
C PRO A 299 0.59 12.65 0.87
N LEU A 300 1.02 12.77 -0.38
CA LEU A 300 1.58 14.03 -0.90
C LEU A 300 0.54 15.11 -1.21
N SER A 301 -0.71 14.72 -1.38
CA SER A 301 -1.82 15.65 -1.65
C SER A 301 -2.53 16.16 -0.40
N ARG A 302 -2.09 15.75 0.81
CA ARG A 302 -2.78 16.02 2.08
C ARG A 302 -1.95 16.91 3.01
N PRO A 303 -2.61 17.73 3.87
CA PRO A 303 -1.94 18.47 4.92
C PRO A 303 -1.15 17.57 5.88
N ALA A 304 -0.05 18.07 6.44
CA ALA A 304 0.86 17.33 7.34
C ALA A 304 0.13 16.62 8.50
N GLU A 305 -0.91 17.24 9.06
CA GLU A 305 -1.72 16.64 10.13
C GLU A 305 -2.46 15.37 9.69
N ARG A 306 -2.95 15.32 8.43
CA ARG A 306 -3.63 14.13 7.90
C ARG A 306 -2.64 12.98 7.67
N ARG A 307 -1.39 13.28 7.29
CA ARG A 307 -0.34 12.26 7.10
C ARG A 307 0.15 11.68 8.41
N ALA A 308 0.42 12.52 9.41
CA ALA A 308 0.78 12.06 10.76
C ALA A 308 -0.34 11.17 11.34
N LYS A 309 -1.60 11.54 11.09
CA LYS A 309 -2.78 10.76 11.49
C LYS A 309 -2.87 9.42 10.74
N ALA A 310 -2.52 9.38 9.44
CA ALA A 310 -2.48 8.14 8.66
C ALA A 310 -1.38 7.18 9.14
N LEU A 311 -0.19 7.68 9.46
CA LEU A 311 0.90 6.86 10.03
C LEU A 311 0.57 6.33 11.42
N ALA A 312 -0.01 7.17 12.29
CA ALA A 312 -0.48 6.74 13.60
C ALA A 312 -1.56 5.66 13.48
N LYS A 313 -2.50 5.81 12.55
CA LYS A 313 -3.56 4.83 12.26
C LYS A 313 -2.99 3.50 11.74
N THR A 314 -1.95 3.52 10.93
CA THR A 314 -1.27 2.30 10.46
C THR A 314 -0.64 1.53 11.61
N ARG A 315 0.06 2.22 12.53
CA ARG A 315 0.65 1.61 13.73
C ARG A 315 -0.41 1.05 14.68
N GLN A 316 -1.50 1.77 14.86
CA GLN A 316 -2.62 1.37 15.72
C GLN A 316 -3.32 0.13 15.16
N ARG A 317 -3.48 0.02 13.84
CA ARG A 317 -4.05 -1.15 13.18
C ARG A 317 -3.19 -2.41 13.33
N ALA A 318 -1.86 -2.29 13.29
CA ALA A 318 -0.97 -3.43 13.54
C ALA A 318 -1.16 -4.06 14.93
N ALA A 319 -1.58 -3.27 15.93
CA ALA A 319 -1.93 -3.76 17.26
C ALA A 319 -3.37 -4.31 17.36
N GLY A 320 -4.19 -4.09 16.35
CA GLY A 320 -5.64 -4.35 16.36
C GLY A 320 -6.04 -5.80 16.54
N ASN A 321 -5.23 -6.76 16.05
CA ASN A 321 -5.53 -8.19 16.21
C ASN A 321 -5.63 -8.61 17.68
N LYS A 322 -4.85 -8.00 18.58
CA LYS A 322 -4.96 -8.25 20.03
C LYS A 322 -6.31 -7.75 20.57
N ILE A 323 -6.78 -6.59 20.10
CA ILE A 323 -8.07 -6.02 20.49
C ILE A 323 -9.22 -6.90 19.98
N LEU A 324 -9.14 -7.36 18.73
CA LEU A 324 -10.15 -8.27 18.17
C LEU A 324 -10.23 -9.58 18.96
N LEU A 325 -9.10 -10.18 19.29
CA LEU A 325 -9.03 -11.40 20.09
C LEU A 325 -9.56 -11.19 21.52
N SER A 326 -9.19 -10.08 22.17
CA SER A 326 -9.68 -9.74 23.51
C SER A 326 -11.19 -9.53 23.51
N GLY A 327 -11.71 -8.73 22.58
CA GLY A 327 -13.15 -8.50 22.46
C GLY A 327 -13.93 -9.77 22.13
N LEU A 328 -13.36 -10.68 21.35
CA LEU A 328 -13.94 -12.01 21.10
C LEU A 328 -14.00 -12.84 22.36
N SER A 329 -12.98 -12.77 23.25
CA SER A 329 -13.01 -13.40 24.57
C SER A 329 -14.11 -12.81 25.45
N ASP A 330 -14.18 -11.48 25.53
CA ASP A 330 -15.22 -10.78 26.31
C ASP A 330 -16.63 -11.18 25.85
N MET A 331 -16.85 -11.28 24.54
CA MET A 331 -18.12 -11.73 23.95
C MET A 331 -18.45 -13.17 24.35
N ARG A 332 -17.45 -14.07 24.43
CA ARG A 332 -17.64 -15.47 24.88
C ARG A 332 -18.07 -15.52 26.33
N ASP A 333 -17.42 -14.73 27.19
CA ASP A 333 -17.67 -14.73 28.63
C ASP A 333 -19.09 -14.26 28.97
N VAL A 334 -19.65 -13.36 28.17
CA VAL A 334 -20.99 -12.82 28.39
C VAL A 334 -22.06 -13.42 27.48
N LEU A 335 -21.72 -14.38 26.62
CA LEU A 335 -22.60 -14.90 25.57
C LEU A 335 -23.94 -15.39 26.14
N ASP A 336 -23.93 -16.05 27.30
CA ASP A 336 -25.13 -16.63 27.92
C ASP A 336 -25.98 -15.64 28.72
N SER A 337 -25.39 -14.51 29.15
CA SER A 337 -26.04 -13.52 30.00
C SER A 337 -26.44 -12.23 29.29
N ALA A 338 -25.69 -11.84 28.28
CA ALA A 338 -25.90 -10.57 27.58
C ALA A 338 -27.15 -10.61 26.67
N SER A 339 -27.83 -9.46 26.60
CA SER A 339 -28.89 -9.25 25.62
C SER A 339 -28.29 -9.08 24.20
N PRO A 340 -29.10 -9.32 23.13
CA PRO A 340 -28.63 -9.09 21.76
C PRO A 340 -28.10 -7.68 21.52
N GLY A 341 -28.68 -6.65 22.09
CA GLY A 341 -28.23 -5.27 21.97
C GLY A 341 -26.85 -5.05 22.61
N GLN A 342 -26.60 -5.66 23.77
CA GLN A 342 -25.30 -5.63 24.43
C GLN A 342 -24.24 -6.37 23.61
N MET A 343 -24.58 -7.53 23.04
CA MET A 343 -23.66 -8.27 22.15
C MET A 343 -23.31 -7.48 20.90
N VAL A 344 -24.29 -6.82 20.27
CA VAL A 344 -24.05 -5.92 19.11
C VAL A 344 -23.15 -4.76 19.52
N GLN A 345 -23.35 -4.17 20.70
CA GLN A 345 -22.54 -3.06 21.17
C GLN A 345 -21.09 -3.48 21.42
N ILE A 346 -20.85 -4.61 22.09
CA ILE A 346 -19.50 -5.15 22.32
C ILE A 346 -18.82 -5.47 21.00
N ALA A 347 -19.53 -6.16 20.08
CA ALA A 347 -18.99 -6.48 18.77
C ALA A 347 -18.61 -5.22 17.97
N LEU A 348 -19.52 -4.22 17.93
CA LEU A 348 -19.30 -2.98 17.21
C LEU A 348 -18.13 -2.18 17.78
N GLU A 349 -18.02 -2.08 19.11
CA GLU A 349 -16.90 -1.43 19.79
C GLU A 349 -15.57 -2.15 19.49
N THR A 350 -15.61 -3.49 19.54
CA THR A 350 -14.43 -4.34 19.28
C THR A 350 -13.91 -4.15 17.85
N VAL A 351 -14.79 -4.21 16.84
CA VAL A 351 -14.36 -4.01 15.45
C VAL A 351 -13.95 -2.57 15.19
N TYR A 352 -14.63 -1.59 15.80
CA TYR A 352 -14.26 -0.18 15.70
C TYR A 352 -12.82 0.07 16.16
N LYS A 353 -12.46 -0.43 17.36
CA LYS A 353 -11.12 -0.28 17.92
C LYS A 353 -10.08 -1.20 17.27
N GLY A 354 -10.46 -2.45 17.00
CA GLY A 354 -9.53 -3.47 16.51
C GLY A 354 -9.16 -3.31 15.04
N LEU A 355 -10.09 -2.80 14.23
CA LEU A 355 -9.82 -2.48 12.83
C LEU A 355 -9.51 -1.00 12.60
N ASP A 356 -9.53 -0.21 13.67
CA ASP A 356 -9.30 1.24 13.62
C ASP A 356 -10.20 1.93 12.58
N PHE A 357 -11.50 1.61 12.61
CA PHE A 357 -12.46 2.23 11.72
C PHE A 357 -12.59 3.73 11.97
N SER A 358 -12.78 4.53 10.95
CA SER A 358 -13.20 5.93 11.08
C SER A 358 -14.59 6.01 11.69
N ARG A 359 -15.49 5.11 11.26
CA ARG A 359 -16.86 5.01 11.75
C ARG A 359 -17.28 3.54 11.81
N ALA A 360 -18.06 3.20 12.82
CA ALA A 360 -18.72 1.91 12.91
C ALA A 360 -20.20 2.10 13.28
N VAL A 361 -21.10 1.41 12.58
CA VAL A 361 -22.56 1.58 12.72
C VAL A 361 -23.24 0.22 12.72
N ALA A 362 -24.17 0.02 13.67
CA ALA A 362 -25.05 -1.13 13.69
C ALA A 362 -26.42 -0.76 13.12
N PHE A 363 -26.82 -1.46 12.07
CA PHE A 363 -28.13 -1.35 11.45
C PHE A 363 -29.03 -2.50 11.92
N VAL A 364 -30.27 -2.19 12.29
CA VAL A 364 -31.26 -3.15 12.76
C VAL A 364 -32.49 -3.08 11.88
N ARG A 365 -33.04 -4.23 11.52
CA ARG A 365 -34.27 -4.33 10.76
C ARG A 365 -35.47 -3.99 11.66
N ASN A 366 -36.21 -2.96 11.29
CA ASN A 366 -37.50 -2.62 11.87
C ASN A 366 -38.61 -3.24 11.02
N ARG A 367 -39.14 -4.39 11.46
CA ARG A 367 -40.19 -5.12 10.74
C ARG A 367 -41.54 -4.39 10.70
N LYS A 368 -41.81 -3.45 11.63
CA LYS A 368 -43.05 -2.67 11.62
C LYS A 368 -43.02 -1.59 10.52
N GLU A 369 -41.89 -1.06 10.25
CA GLU A 369 -41.70 0.00 9.26
C GLU A 369 -41.13 -0.52 7.93
N ASN A 370 -40.81 -1.82 7.84
CA ASN A 370 -40.15 -2.47 6.70
C ASN A 370 -38.85 -1.75 6.29
N LYS A 371 -38.03 -1.40 7.30
CA LYS A 371 -36.76 -0.64 7.05
C LYS A 371 -35.62 -1.17 7.89
N TYR A 372 -34.42 -0.98 7.36
CA TYR A 372 -33.20 -1.02 8.14
C TYR A 372 -32.87 0.38 8.64
N ALA A 373 -32.54 0.53 9.92
CA ALA A 373 -32.18 1.81 10.51
C ALA A 373 -30.92 1.69 11.37
N ALA A 374 -30.02 2.65 11.28
CA ALA A 374 -28.87 2.78 12.16
C ALA A 374 -29.33 3.04 13.61
N LYS A 375 -28.74 2.31 14.57
CA LYS A 375 -29.13 2.39 16.00
C LYS A 375 -27.99 2.68 16.94
N ILE A 376 -26.80 2.16 16.66
CA ILE A 376 -25.60 2.30 17.49
C ILE A 376 -24.50 2.76 16.57
N SER A 377 -23.67 3.71 16.99
CA SER A 377 -22.53 4.17 16.23
C SER A 377 -21.34 4.52 17.11
N PHE A 378 -20.14 4.38 16.52
CA PHE A 378 -18.87 4.88 17.00
C PHE A 378 -18.21 5.69 15.88
N GLY A 379 -17.42 6.70 16.24
CA GLY A 379 -16.73 7.60 15.33
C GLY A 379 -17.23 9.03 15.44
N GLU A 380 -16.36 9.99 15.13
CA GLU A 380 -16.63 11.42 15.22
C GLU A 380 -17.75 11.83 14.25
N GLY A 381 -18.71 12.63 14.70
CA GLY A 381 -19.83 13.11 13.88
C GLY A 381 -20.85 12.05 13.41
N THR A 382 -20.65 10.78 13.73
CA THR A 382 -21.50 9.68 13.21
C THR A 382 -22.88 9.70 13.84
N ARG A 383 -23.00 10.21 15.06
CA ARG A 383 -24.28 10.23 15.80
C ARG A 383 -25.32 11.11 15.14
N GLU A 384 -24.92 12.23 14.57
CA GLU A 384 -25.79 13.18 13.87
C GLU A 384 -26.31 12.60 12.56
N LEU A 385 -25.58 11.65 11.97
CA LEU A 385 -25.94 11.02 10.70
C LEU A 385 -26.90 9.84 10.85
N LEU A 386 -27.11 9.30 12.06
CA LEU A 386 -27.92 8.08 12.28
C LEU A 386 -29.35 8.21 11.73
N ALA A 387 -29.98 9.38 11.86
CA ALA A 387 -31.34 9.60 11.37
C ALA A 387 -31.46 9.49 9.85
N ALA A 388 -30.42 9.88 9.12
CA ALA A 388 -30.35 9.80 7.66
C ALA A 388 -29.96 8.40 7.16
N MET A 389 -29.36 7.57 8.01
CA MET A 389 -28.92 6.21 7.68
C MET A 389 -30.08 5.21 7.84
N THR A 390 -31.04 5.28 6.96
CA THR A 390 -32.18 4.37 6.90
C THR A 390 -32.52 4.04 5.45
N PHE A 391 -33.00 2.81 5.20
CA PHE A 391 -33.40 2.37 3.85
C PHE A 391 -34.42 1.23 3.95
N ASP A 392 -35.16 1.01 2.88
CA ASP A 392 -36.22 0.00 2.83
C ASP A 392 -35.65 -1.41 2.88
N ASP A 393 -36.42 -2.36 3.48
CA ASP A 393 -36.03 -3.77 3.54
C ASP A 393 -36.38 -4.56 2.27
N ALA A 394 -37.14 -3.96 1.37
CA ALA A 394 -37.38 -4.49 0.03
C ALA A 394 -36.05 -4.58 -0.75
N TYR A 395 -35.84 -5.70 -1.44
CA TYR A 395 -34.59 -5.93 -2.16
C TYR A 395 -34.35 -4.88 -3.24
N GLU A 396 -33.21 -4.23 -3.15
CA GLU A 396 -32.65 -3.39 -4.20
C GLU A 396 -31.27 -3.95 -4.64
N PRO A 397 -30.90 -3.82 -5.93
CA PRO A 397 -29.62 -4.34 -6.43
C PRO A 397 -28.42 -3.46 -6.02
N ASN A 398 -28.18 -3.35 -4.69
CA ASN A 398 -27.07 -2.63 -4.10
C ASN A 398 -26.22 -3.53 -3.20
N VAL A 399 -25.02 -3.07 -2.78
CA VAL A 399 -24.07 -3.87 -2.01
C VAL A 399 -24.59 -4.29 -0.64
N PHE A 400 -25.45 -3.52 0.00
CA PHE A 400 -26.01 -3.82 1.32
C PHE A 400 -27.05 -4.94 1.25
N HIS A 401 -28.00 -4.86 0.31
CA HIS A 401 -28.93 -5.94 0.07
C HIS A 401 -28.27 -7.21 -0.44
N ALA A 402 -27.20 -7.09 -1.24
CA ALA A 402 -26.40 -8.23 -1.67
C ALA A 402 -25.73 -8.92 -0.46
N ALA A 403 -25.18 -8.16 0.50
CA ALA A 403 -24.59 -8.69 1.72
C ALA A 403 -25.63 -9.42 2.57
N LEU A 404 -26.76 -8.78 2.81
CA LEU A 404 -27.88 -9.32 3.59
C LEU A 404 -28.45 -10.62 2.98
N ASN A 405 -28.56 -10.67 1.66
CA ASN A 405 -29.10 -11.84 0.96
C ASN A 405 -28.09 -13.00 0.88
N SER A 406 -26.81 -12.71 0.74
CA SER A 406 -25.74 -13.73 0.67
C SER A 406 -25.32 -14.25 2.05
N ASP A 407 -25.65 -13.53 3.11
CA ASP A 407 -25.22 -13.77 4.50
C ASP A 407 -23.69 -13.95 4.63
N ARG A 408 -22.93 -13.16 3.88
CA ARG A 408 -21.46 -13.17 3.86
C ARG A 408 -20.89 -11.81 4.20
N VAL A 409 -19.76 -11.80 4.89
CA VAL A 409 -18.98 -10.57 5.09
C VAL A 409 -18.55 -10.05 3.73
N ILE A 410 -18.86 -8.80 3.46
CA ILE A 410 -18.43 -8.09 2.24
C ILE A 410 -17.43 -7.02 2.63
N PHE A 411 -16.30 -7.01 1.93
CA PHE A 411 -15.30 -5.97 2.02
C PHE A 411 -15.20 -5.26 0.67
N ILE A 412 -15.31 -3.94 0.69
CA ILE A 412 -15.13 -3.05 -0.46
C ILE A 412 -13.84 -2.26 -0.26
N GLU A 413 -12.84 -2.57 -1.08
CA GLU A 413 -11.51 -1.95 -1.01
C GLU A 413 -11.52 -0.47 -1.38
N ASN A 414 -12.33 -0.11 -2.38
CA ASN A 414 -12.46 1.26 -2.84
C ASN A 414 -13.90 1.54 -3.30
N ALA A 415 -14.64 2.27 -2.49
CA ALA A 415 -16.02 2.64 -2.75
C ALA A 415 -16.17 3.58 -3.96
N HIS A 416 -15.12 4.31 -4.31
CA HIS A 416 -15.11 5.25 -5.43
C HIS A 416 -14.77 4.60 -6.77
N ASP A 417 -14.41 3.30 -6.79
CA ASP A 417 -14.23 2.54 -8.02
C ASP A 417 -15.55 2.47 -8.80
N ALA A 418 -15.50 2.69 -10.11
CA ALA A 418 -16.66 2.72 -11.00
C ALA A 418 -17.52 1.44 -10.92
N LYS A 419 -16.91 0.29 -10.65
CA LYS A 419 -17.63 -1.01 -10.48
C LYS A 419 -18.51 -1.05 -9.24
N PHE A 420 -18.23 -0.26 -8.21
CA PHE A 420 -18.99 -0.21 -6.96
C PHE A 420 -19.83 1.05 -6.81
N SER A 421 -19.37 2.20 -7.30
CA SER A 421 -20.03 3.50 -7.11
C SER A 421 -21.48 3.50 -7.59
N ALA A 422 -21.78 2.81 -8.70
CA ALA A 422 -23.13 2.65 -9.21
C ALA A 422 -24.04 1.75 -8.34
N LYS A 423 -23.45 0.92 -7.48
CA LYS A 423 -24.14 -0.03 -6.59
C LYS A 423 -24.27 0.47 -5.15
N LEU A 424 -23.83 1.69 -4.88
CA LEU A 424 -23.95 2.33 -3.58
C LEU A 424 -25.24 3.15 -3.52
N PRO A 425 -26.10 2.91 -2.51
CA PRO A 425 -27.41 3.58 -2.39
C PRO A 425 -27.24 5.07 -2.05
N LEU A 426 -28.29 5.83 -2.30
CA LEU A 426 -28.28 7.29 -2.11
C LEU A 426 -27.99 7.69 -0.66
N TRP A 427 -28.59 6.99 0.32
CA TRP A 427 -28.36 7.27 1.72
C TRP A 427 -26.88 7.14 2.12
N TRP A 428 -26.16 6.16 1.55
CA TRP A 428 -24.74 5.99 1.79
C TRP A 428 -23.92 7.15 1.16
N ARG A 429 -24.23 7.49 -0.08
CA ARG A 429 -23.52 8.59 -0.79
C ARG A 429 -23.74 9.95 -0.13
N SER A 430 -24.89 10.17 0.52
CA SER A 430 -25.17 11.42 1.21
C SER A 430 -24.59 11.50 2.61
N SER A 431 -24.43 10.37 3.31
CA SER A 431 -24.01 10.34 4.71
C SER A 431 -22.58 9.87 4.93
N LEU A 432 -22.01 9.07 4.02
CA LEU A 432 -20.75 8.36 4.17
C LEU A 432 -19.82 8.53 2.95
N ALA A 433 -19.99 9.59 2.16
CA ALA A 433 -19.24 9.83 0.92
C ALA A 433 -17.70 9.85 1.10
N GLU A 434 -17.23 10.19 2.29
CA GLU A 434 -15.79 10.21 2.62
C GLU A 434 -15.21 8.81 2.88
N ALA A 435 -16.05 7.78 2.95
CA ALA A 435 -15.59 6.41 3.15
C ALA A 435 -14.90 5.89 1.89
N ARG A 436 -13.62 5.57 2.00
CA ARG A 436 -12.84 4.97 0.92
C ARG A 436 -13.03 3.46 0.85
N SER A 437 -12.92 2.79 1.99
CA SER A 437 -13.07 1.34 2.11
C SER A 437 -14.06 1.02 3.22
N PHE A 438 -14.80 -0.07 3.11
CA PHE A 438 -15.72 -0.45 4.17
C PHE A 438 -16.01 -1.95 4.21
N VAL A 439 -16.51 -2.38 5.37
CA VAL A 439 -16.93 -3.77 5.65
C VAL A 439 -18.41 -3.80 6.02
N ILE A 440 -19.11 -4.81 5.52
CA ILE A 440 -20.47 -5.14 5.92
C ILE A 440 -20.46 -6.55 6.52
N LEU A 441 -20.89 -6.67 7.78
CA LEU A 441 -21.09 -7.95 8.46
C LEU A 441 -22.60 -8.19 8.61
N PRO A 442 -23.24 -8.97 7.73
CA PRO A 442 -24.66 -9.26 7.83
C PRO A 442 -24.96 -10.10 9.06
N LEU A 443 -26.10 -9.84 9.69
CA LEU A 443 -26.61 -10.55 10.87
C LEU A 443 -27.94 -11.22 10.49
N SER A 444 -27.92 -12.53 10.26
CA SER A 444 -29.11 -13.31 9.93
C SER A 444 -29.43 -14.26 11.09
N ALA A 445 -30.64 -14.21 11.56
CA ALA A 445 -31.14 -15.10 12.61
C ALA A 445 -32.24 -15.99 12.04
N ASN A 446 -32.16 -17.31 12.25
CA ASN A 446 -33.07 -18.29 11.68
C ASN A 446 -33.27 -18.16 10.16
N GLY A 447 -32.20 -17.87 9.44
CA GLY A 447 -32.19 -17.69 7.99
C GLY A 447 -32.86 -16.40 7.48
N GLN A 448 -33.17 -15.45 8.37
CA GLN A 448 -33.78 -14.17 8.04
C GLN A 448 -32.84 -13.01 8.40
N PRO A 449 -32.61 -12.03 7.50
CA PRO A 449 -31.82 -10.86 7.82
C PRO A 449 -32.41 -10.08 9.00
N ALA A 450 -31.62 -9.86 10.03
CA ALA A 450 -31.96 -9.10 11.23
C ALA A 450 -31.32 -7.71 11.26
N GLY A 451 -30.23 -7.53 10.53
CA GLY A 451 -29.46 -6.30 10.46
C GLY A 451 -28.04 -6.55 9.93
N PHE A 452 -27.16 -5.61 10.16
CA PHE A 452 -25.74 -5.76 9.86
C PHE A 452 -24.88 -4.77 10.67
N LEU A 453 -23.60 -5.09 10.82
CA LEU A 453 -22.61 -4.14 11.29
C LEU A 453 -21.88 -3.58 10.07
N TYR A 454 -21.64 -2.29 10.09
CA TYR A 454 -20.90 -1.54 9.09
C TYR A 454 -19.68 -0.89 9.75
N GLY A 455 -18.55 -0.86 9.08
CA GLY A 455 -17.40 -0.09 9.51
C GLY A 455 -16.62 0.38 8.30
N ASP A 456 -16.13 1.62 8.34
CA ASP A 456 -15.40 2.22 7.24
C ASP A 456 -14.08 2.85 7.67
N TRP A 457 -13.24 3.04 6.66
CA TRP A 457 -12.04 3.86 6.70
C TRP A 457 -12.21 4.99 5.70
N ASP A 458 -12.04 6.21 6.18
CA ASP A 458 -12.09 7.39 5.35
C ASP A 458 -10.85 7.54 4.46
N GLU A 459 -10.80 8.59 3.66
CA GLU A 459 -9.68 8.87 2.77
C GLU A 459 -8.36 9.16 3.50
N SER A 460 -8.35 9.37 4.82
CA SER A 460 -7.12 9.57 5.59
C SER A 460 -6.32 8.28 5.80
N PHE A 461 -6.93 7.11 5.54
CA PHE A 461 -6.24 5.83 5.56
C PHE A 461 -5.60 5.51 4.21
N PRO A 462 -4.45 4.79 4.22
CA PRO A 462 -3.94 4.15 3.01
C PRO A 462 -4.94 3.10 2.48
N PRO A 463 -4.72 2.55 1.28
CA PRO A 463 -5.49 1.40 0.81
C PRO A 463 -5.46 0.27 1.84
N ILE A 464 -6.66 -0.19 2.21
CA ILE A 464 -6.84 -1.24 3.22
C ILE A 464 -7.07 -2.57 2.50
N GLN A 465 -6.46 -3.63 3.05
CA GLN A 465 -6.87 -5.02 2.78
C GLN A 465 -7.10 -5.71 4.12
N LEU A 466 -8.06 -6.61 4.16
CA LEU A 466 -8.31 -7.44 5.32
C LEU A 466 -7.53 -8.75 5.19
N SER A 467 -6.76 -9.09 6.22
CA SER A 467 -6.09 -10.38 6.31
C SER A 467 -7.10 -11.52 6.53
N GLN A 468 -6.69 -12.74 6.21
CA GLN A 468 -7.52 -13.91 6.45
C GLN A 468 -7.85 -14.12 7.94
N THR A 469 -6.92 -13.74 8.81
CA THR A 469 -7.12 -13.75 10.26
C THR A 469 -8.21 -12.77 10.70
N GLU A 470 -8.17 -11.53 10.20
CA GLU A 470 -9.21 -10.53 10.48
C GLU A 470 -10.58 -11.01 9.98
N PHE A 471 -10.67 -11.54 8.75
CA PHE A 471 -11.91 -12.13 8.24
C PHE A 471 -12.45 -13.27 9.13
N SER A 472 -11.57 -14.13 9.64
CA SER A 472 -11.98 -15.20 10.56
C SER A 472 -12.54 -14.64 11.87
N LEU A 473 -11.84 -13.67 12.47
CA LEU A 473 -12.28 -13.04 13.72
C LEU A 473 -13.61 -12.29 13.56
N LEU A 474 -13.81 -11.59 12.43
CA LEU A 474 -15.07 -10.93 12.12
C LEU A 474 -16.23 -11.92 11.99
N ASN A 475 -16.01 -13.07 11.34
CA ASN A 475 -17.01 -14.12 11.23
C ASN A 475 -17.33 -14.76 12.60
N ASP A 476 -16.31 -14.95 13.46
CA ASP A 476 -16.54 -15.48 14.81
C ASP A 476 -17.37 -14.52 15.66
N MET A 477 -17.08 -13.22 15.62
CA MET A 477 -17.86 -12.18 16.31
C MET A 477 -19.31 -12.14 15.80
N ARG A 478 -19.46 -12.16 14.47
CA ARG A 478 -20.76 -12.23 13.82
C ARG A 478 -21.57 -13.43 14.32
N ALA A 479 -20.96 -14.61 14.35
CA ALA A 479 -21.62 -15.84 14.82
C ALA A 479 -22.11 -15.72 16.28
N MET A 480 -21.36 -15.04 17.16
CA MET A 480 -21.80 -14.83 18.54
C MET A 480 -22.97 -13.87 18.66
N VAL A 481 -22.95 -12.76 17.89
CA VAL A 481 -24.09 -11.83 17.84
C VAL A 481 -25.34 -12.57 17.36
N VAL A 482 -25.24 -13.37 16.29
CA VAL A 482 -26.36 -14.16 15.75
C VAL A 482 -26.90 -15.12 16.81
N ARG A 483 -26.04 -15.87 17.50
CA ARG A 483 -26.47 -16.78 18.59
C ARG A 483 -27.24 -16.04 19.69
N ALA A 484 -26.80 -14.86 20.11
CA ALA A 484 -27.50 -14.06 21.10
C ALA A 484 -28.90 -13.61 20.63
N VAL A 485 -29.03 -13.26 19.33
CA VAL A 485 -30.31 -12.90 18.71
C VAL A 485 -31.26 -14.10 18.65
N GLU A 486 -30.75 -15.27 18.20
CA GLU A 486 -31.55 -16.51 18.08
C GLU A 486 -32.05 -17.03 19.44
N ARG A 487 -31.18 -16.98 20.47
CA ARG A 487 -31.58 -17.34 21.83
C ARG A 487 -32.79 -16.54 22.33
N ARG A 488 -32.81 -15.23 22.08
CA ARG A 488 -33.94 -14.39 22.47
C ARG A 488 -35.24 -14.76 21.73
N HIS A 489 -35.13 -15.13 20.47
CA HIS A 489 -36.29 -15.57 19.68
C HIS A 489 -36.83 -16.93 20.14
N GLY A 490 -35.95 -17.87 20.56
CA GLY A 490 -36.34 -19.16 21.12
C GLY A 490 -37.11 -19.01 22.43
N VAL A 491 -36.61 -18.16 23.33
CA VAL A 491 -37.31 -17.90 24.63
C VAL A 491 -38.69 -17.25 24.44
N VAL A 492 -38.81 -16.34 23.45
CA VAL A 492 -40.10 -15.70 23.15
C VAL A 492 -41.11 -16.72 22.56
N SER A 493 -40.65 -17.66 21.74
CA SER A 493 -41.50 -18.70 21.17
C SER A 493 -41.98 -19.69 22.21
N GLU A 494 -41.17 -20.04 23.22
CA GLU A 494 -41.59 -20.91 24.34
C GLU A 494 -42.56 -20.22 25.31
N VAL A 495 -42.44 -18.90 25.50
CA VAL A 495 -43.35 -18.13 26.36
C VAL A 495 -44.72 -17.88 25.69
N VAL A 496 -44.76 -17.82 24.37
CA VAL A 496 -46.02 -17.66 23.60
C VAL A 496 -46.74 -19.01 23.37
N ALA A 497 -45.99 -20.13 23.50
CA ALA A 497 -46.55 -21.48 23.37
C ALA A 497 -47.04 -22.10 24.70
N ARG A 498 -46.90 -21.39 25.81
CA ARG A 498 -47.48 -21.69 27.14
C ARG A 498 -48.63 -20.72 27.43
#